data_a5b88c438abd49fe0aa188097c148cf2
#
_entry.id   a5b88c438abd49fe0aa188097c148cf2
#
_cell.length_a   1.000
_cell.length_b   1.000
_cell.length_c   1.000
_cell.angle_alpha   90.00
_cell.angle_beta   90.00
_cell.angle_gamma   90.00
#
_symmetry.space_group_name_H-M   'P 1'
#
loop_
_entity.id
_entity.type
_entity.pdbx_description
1 polymer ?
#
loop_
_entity_poly.entity_id
_entity_poly.type
_entity_poly.pdbx_seq_one_letter_code
_entity_poly.pdbx_strand_id
1 'polypeptide(L)'
;CTAFETATAAINQVMEAAMPAYDNVVSTVETIKGVDGNDITLYIHKPKNQDGPRPCIVHTHGGGMVLMTAVDPGFVRWRNEIANAGLVVVGIEFRNGGGKLGNHPFPAGLNDCASGLKWTHENREALNISSIVLSGESGGGNLSIATTLKAKQEGWLDKIDGVYAMCPYISGAYQNPPEQLV
;
A
#
# COMPACT_ATOMS: atom_id res chain seq x y z
N CYS A 1 20.00 2.57 3.97
CA CYS A 1 18.69 3.27 3.88
C CYS A 1 18.91 4.75 3.53
N THR A 2 19.53 5.54 4.39
CA THR A 2 19.69 7.01 4.22
C THR A 2 20.36 7.41 2.90
N ALA A 3 21.42 6.72 2.46
CA ALA A 3 22.08 7.03 1.20
C ALA A 3 21.17 6.83 -0.02
N PHE A 4 20.34 5.79 -0.01
CA PHE A 4 19.35 5.54 -1.06
C PHE A 4 18.27 6.62 -1.06
N GLU A 5 17.71 6.94 0.10
CA GLU A 5 16.69 7.97 0.25
C GLU A 5 17.21 9.36 -0.16
N THR A 6 18.48 9.68 0.14
CA THR A 6 19.11 10.90 -0.33
C THR A 6 19.28 10.91 -1.85
N ALA A 7 19.71 9.80 -2.45
CA ALA A 7 19.90 9.71 -3.90
C ALA A 7 18.56 9.82 -4.65
N THR A 8 17.47 9.31 -4.09
CA THR A 8 16.14 9.37 -4.71
C THR A 8 15.43 10.70 -4.48
N ALA A 9 15.87 11.53 -3.53
CA ALA A 9 15.21 12.80 -3.21
C ALA A 9 15.13 13.75 -4.42
N ALA A 10 16.20 13.87 -5.21
CA ALA A 10 16.20 14.70 -6.42
C ALA A 10 15.26 14.15 -7.50
N ILE A 11 15.20 12.83 -7.65
CA ILE A 11 14.28 12.16 -8.57
C ILE A 11 12.84 12.44 -8.13
N ASN A 12 12.54 12.31 -6.84
CA ASN A 12 11.22 12.57 -6.29
C ASN A 12 10.77 14.02 -6.54
N GLN A 13 11.67 15.00 -6.40
CA GLN A 13 11.36 16.40 -6.71
C GLN A 13 10.99 16.60 -8.19
N VAL A 14 11.73 15.96 -9.10
CA VAL A 14 11.42 16.04 -10.55
C VAL A 14 10.08 15.37 -10.85
N MET A 15 9.81 14.21 -10.25
CA MET A 15 8.54 13.50 -10.43
C MET A 15 7.36 14.30 -9.86
N GLU A 16 7.52 14.94 -8.71
CA GLU A 16 6.50 15.79 -8.11
C GLU A 16 6.20 17.01 -8.98
N ALA A 17 7.24 17.69 -9.49
CA ALA A 17 7.09 18.83 -10.39
C ALA A 17 6.44 18.45 -11.74
N ALA A 18 6.62 17.20 -12.17
CA ALA A 18 6.03 16.66 -13.39
C ALA A 18 4.70 15.93 -13.15
N MET A 19 4.12 16.01 -11.95
CA MET A 19 2.84 15.36 -11.63
C MET A 19 1.73 15.97 -12.48
N PRO A 20 0.97 15.17 -13.24
CA PRO A 20 -0.20 15.66 -13.95
C PRO A 20 -1.26 16.20 -12.99
N ALA A 21 -2.05 17.15 -13.46
CA ALA A 21 -3.28 17.53 -12.77
C ALA A 21 -4.34 16.45 -12.95
N TYR A 22 -5.03 16.09 -11.86
CA TYR A 22 -6.09 15.08 -11.88
C TYR A 22 -7.41 15.74 -11.43
N ASP A 23 -7.99 16.56 -12.30
CA ASP A 23 -9.20 17.36 -11.97
C ASP A 23 -10.41 16.50 -11.58
N ASN A 24 -10.42 15.25 -12.01
CA ASN A 24 -11.49 14.29 -11.72
C ASN A 24 -11.23 13.41 -10.48
N VAL A 25 -10.13 13.64 -9.76
CA VAL A 25 -9.77 12.87 -8.56
C VAL A 25 -9.91 13.74 -7.32
N VAL A 26 -10.49 13.16 -6.29
CA VAL A 26 -10.49 13.71 -4.92
C VAL A 26 -9.58 12.84 -4.07
N SER A 27 -8.65 13.50 -3.38
CA SER A 27 -7.74 12.83 -2.44
C SER A 27 -8.03 13.31 -1.02
N THR A 28 -8.18 12.35 -0.10
CA THR A 28 -8.36 12.61 1.33
C THR A 28 -7.41 11.76 2.14
N VAL A 29 -7.20 12.13 3.38
CA VAL A 29 -6.33 11.42 4.32
C VAL A 29 -7.14 11.05 5.56
N GLU A 30 -6.99 9.81 5.98
CA GLU A 30 -7.57 9.29 7.22
C GLU A 30 -6.46 8.76 8.13
N THR A 31 -6.66 8.87 9.43
CA THR A 31 -5.76 8.27 10.43
C THR A 31 -6.55 7.25 11.25
N ILE A 32 -6.06 6.02 11.25
CA ILE A 32 -6.69 4.92 11.98
C ILE A 32 -5.75 4.38 13.07
N LYS A 33 -6.31 3.65 14.03
CA LYS A 33 -5.50 2.92 15.00
C LYS A 33 -5.19 1.51 14.50
N GLY A 34 -3.92 1.16 14.51
CA GLY A 34 -3.44 -0.20 14.28
C GLY A 34 -3.68 -1.11 15.50
N VAL A 35 -3.51 -2.42 15.30
CA VAL A 35 -3.66 -3.42 16.37
C VAL A 35 -2.62 -3.26 17.48
N ASP A 36 -1.49 -2.61 17.19
CA ASP A 36 -0.43 -2.31 18.14
C ASP A 36 -0.62 -0.96 18.85
N GLY A 37 -1.78 -0.29 18.64
CA GLY A 37 -2.10 1.02 19.18
C GLY A 37 -1.46 2.20 18.46
N ASN A 38 -0.67 1.96 17.41
CA ASN A 38 -0.04 2.97 16.58
C ASN A 38 -1.04 3.66 15.66
N ASP A 39 -0.69 4.87 15.20
CA ASP A 39 -1.40 5.55 14.14
C ASP A 39 -0.95 5.02 12.77
N ILE A 40 -1.92 4.80 11.88
CA ILE A 40 -1.71 4.41 10.50
C ILE A 40 -2.40 5.43 9.61
N THR A 41 -1.65 6.03 8.69
CA THR A 41 -2.22 6.97 7.72
C THR A 41 -2.69 6.24 6.48
N LEU A 42 -3.91 6.55 6.06
CA LEU A 42 -4.52 6.05 4.82
C LEU A 42 -4.70 7.19 3.83
N TYR A 43 -4.21 7.04 2.62
CA TYR A 43 -4.35 8.00 1.52
C TYR A 43 -5.42 7.50 0.55
N ILE A 44 -6.57 8.16 0.54
CA ILE A 44 -7.74 7.76 -0.23
C ILE A 44 -7.84 8.62 -1.48
N HIS A 45 -7.81 7.98 -2.64
CA HIS A 45 -7.99 8.61 -3.94
C HIS A 45 -9.25 8.04 -4.58
N LYS A 46 -10.16 8.89 -5.03
CA LYS A 46 -11.42 8.44 -5.65
C LYS A 46 -11.87 9.39 -6.76
N PRO A 47 -12.64 8.89 -7.72
CA PRO A 47 -13.29 9.76 -8.70
C PRO A 47 -14.15 10.82 -8.02
N LYS A 48 -14.10 12.05 -8.52
CA LYS A 48 -14.89 13.16 -7.99
C LYS A 48 -16.40 12.91 -8.08
N ASN A 49 -16.82 12.27 -9.18
CA ASN A 49 -18.21 11.88 -9.41
C ASN A 49 -18.29 10.35 -9.46
N GLN A 50 -19.06 9.78 -8.54
CA GLN A 50 -19.31 8.34 -8.49
C GLN A 50 -20.80 8.08 -8.67
N ASP A 51 -21.16 7.49 -9.82
CA ASP A 51 -22.54 7.09 -10.14
C ASP A 51 -22.82 5.65 -9.65
N GLY A 52 -22.45 5.33 -8.41
CA GLY A 52 -22.59 4.01 -7.81
C GLY A 52 -21.29 3.45 -7.24
N PRO A 53 -21.35 2.27 -6.61
CA PRO A 53 -20.20 1.63 -6.00
C PRO A 53 -19.11 1.26 -7.03
N ARG A 54 -17.84 1.49 -6.69
CA ARG A 54 -16.68 1.23 -7.56
C ARG A 54 -15.75 0.17 -6.95
N PRO A 55 -15.04 -0.60 -7.77
CA PRO A 55 -13.95 -1.43 -7.26
C PRO A 55 -12.92 -0.60 -6.54
N CYS A 56 -12.36 -1.16 -5.46
CA CYS A 56 -11.30 -0.52 -4.68
C CYS A 56 -10.00 -1.30 -4.76
N ILE A 57 -8.91 -0.58 -4.92
CA ILE A 57 -7.57 -1.11 -4.72
C ILE A 57 -7.05 -0.63 -3.36
N VAL A 58 -6.73 -1.58 -2.48
CA VAL A 58 -5.93 -1.31 -1.28
C VAL A 58 -4.47 -1.49 -1.66
N HIS A 59 -3.72 -0.40 -1.63
CA HIS A 59 -2.36 -0.32 -2.16
C HIS A 59 -1.31 -0.34 -1.05
N THR A 60 -0.35 -1.25 -1.19
CA THR A 60 0.86 -1.37 -0.38
C THR A 60 2.08 -1.08 -1.24
N HIS A 61 2.83 -0.02 -0.94
CA HIS A 61 3.94 0.47 -1.76
C HIS A 61 5.19 -0.41 -1.70
N GLY A 62 6.06 -0.29 -2.69
CA GLY A 62 7.36 -0.95 -2.75
C GLY A 62 8.37 -0.43 -1.73
N GLY A 63 9.63 -0.83 -1.86
CA GLY A 63 10.72 -0.41 -0.96
C GLY A 63 11.23 -1.53 -0.04
N GLY A 64 10.92 -2.79 -0.37
CA GLY A 64 11.44 -3.97 0.34
C GLY A 64 10.97 -4.07 1.79
N MET A 65 9.88 -3.41 2.15
CA MET A 65 9.36 -3.32 3.55
C MET A 65 10.35 -2.59 4.49
N VAL A 66 11.32 -1.87 3.94
CA VAL A 66 12.41 -1.21 4.67
C VAL A 66 12.47 0.28 4.39
N LEU A 67 12.13 0.69 3.17
CA LEU A 67 12.33 2.04 2.64
C LEU A 67 11.05 2.58 2.00
N MET A 68 11.10 3.86 1.65
CA MET A 68 10.05 4.61 0.95
C MET A 68 8.82 4.87 1.83
N THR A 69 7.91 5.64 1.30
CA THR A 69 6.66 6.03 1.96
C THR A 69 5.52 6.01 0.96
N ALA A 70 4.30 5.88 1.44
CA ALA A 70 3.13 5.92 0.58
C ALA A 70 2.96 7.26 -0.15
N VAL A 71 3.62 8.34 0.32
CA VAL A 71 3.58 9.67 -0.32
C VAL A 71 4.71 9.92 -1.31
N ASP A 72 5.60 8.95 -1.56
CA ASP A 72 6.59 9.12 -2.62
C ASP A 72 5.88 9.31 -3.98
N PRO A 73 6.32 10.28 -4.81
CA PRO A 73 5.57 10.79 -5.96
C PRO A 73 5.12 9.73 -6.96
N GLY A 74 5.94 8.68 -7.16
CA GLY A 74 5.59 7.57 -8.05
C GLY A 74 4.33 6.82 -7.59
N PHE A 75 4.19 6.59 -6.29
CA PHE A 75 3.01 5.91 -5.74
C PHE A 75 1.78 6.81 -5.70
N VAL A 76 1.97 8.10 -5.40
CA VAL A 76 0.89 9.09 -5.47
C VAL A 76 0.35 9.18 -6.89
N ARG A 77 1.25 9.27 -7.89
CA ARG A 77 0.87 9.29 -9.30
C ARG A 77 0.10 8.04 -9.69
N TRP A 78 0.61 6.87 -9.35
CA TRP A 78 -0.03 5.60 -9.67
C TRP A 78 -1.46 5.54 -9.09
N ARG A 79 -1.65 5.92 -7.83
CA ARG A 79 -2.99 5.95 -7.21
C ARG A 79 -3.93 6.94 -7.88
N ASN A 80 -3.43 8.12 -8.27
CA ASN A 80 -4.21 9.11 -9.00
C ASN A 80 -4.63 8.61 -10.39
N GLU A 81 -3.73 7.94 -11.13
CA GLU A 81 -4.05 7.36 -12.45
C GLU A 81 -5.17 6.31 -12.32
N ILE A 82 -5.09 5.43 -11.34
CA ILE A 82 -6.11 4.42 -11.09
C ILE A 82 -7.45 5.06 -10.67
N ALA A 83 -7.41 6.08 -9.81
CA ALA A 83 -8.60 6.81 -9.41
C ALA A 83 -9.20 7.60 -10.58
N ASN A 84 -8.38 8.20 -11.45
CA ASN A 84 -8.83 8.88 -12.66
C ASN A 84 -9.46 7.90 -13.67
N ALA A 85 -9.05 6.64 -13.66
CA ALA A 85 -9.67 5.56 -14.43
C ALA A 85 -11.01 5.06 -13.84
N GLY A 86 -11.43 5.59 -12.70
CA GLY A 86 -12.76 5.34 -12.12
C GLY A 86 -12.81 4.39 -10.92
N LEU A 87 -11.68 4.00 -10.34
CA LEU A 87 -11.61 3.15 -9.17
C LEU A 87 -11.40 3.96 -7.89
N VAL A 88 -11.72 3.37 -6.74
CA VAL A 88 -11.28 3.88 -5.44
C VAL A 88 -9.92 3.28 -5.12
N VAL A 89 -9.00 4.07 -4.57
CA VAL A 89 -7.68 3.56 -4.13
C VAL A 89 -7.43 4.02 -2.70
N VAL A 90 -7.05 3.07 -1.85
CA VAL A 90 -6.63 3.33 -0.46
C VAL A 90 -5.18 2.94 -0.32
N GLY A 91 -4.27 3.91 -0.26
CA GLY A 91 -2.85 3.68 0.01
C GLY A 91 -2.58 3.62 1.51
N ILE A 92 -1.87 2.61 1.97
CA ILE A 92 -1.55 2.43 3.39
C ILE A 92 -0.11 2.89 3.64
N GLU A 93 0.08 3.80 4.61
CA GLU A 93 1.39 4.12 5.17
C GLU A 93 1.70 3.11 6.28
N PHE A 94 2.33 2.02 5.92
CA PHE A 94 2.70 0.98 6.87
C PHE A 94 4.11 1.20 7.44
N ARG A 95 4.35 0.74 8.66
CA ARG A 95 5.66 0.79 9.31
C ARG A 95 6.69 -0.06 8.57
N ASN A 96 7.84 0.55 8.29
CA ASN A 96 8.98 -0.09 7.63
C ASN A 96 9.99 -0.65 8.64
N GLY A 97 10.81 -1.60 8.18
CA GLY A 97 11.95 -2.12 8.93
C GLY A 97 13.16 -1.18 9.01
N GLY A 98 13.08 0.00 8.41
CA GLY A 98 14.13 1.02 8.39
C GLY A 98 13.67 2.31 7.69
N GLY A 99 14.64 3.13 7.25
CA GLY A 99 14.35 4.36 6.51
C GLY A 99 13.69 5.45 7.36
N LYS A 100 12.97 6.34 6.70
CA LYS A 100 12.35 7.52 7.32
C LYS A 100 11.28 7.18 8.36
N LEU A 101 10.57 6.07 8.16
CA LEU A 101 9.47 5.65 9.05
C LEU A 101 9.95 4.93 10.29
N GLY A 102 11.26 4.78 10.48
CA GLY A 102 11.84 4.13 11.64
C GLY A 102 12.13 2.65 11.45
N ASN A 103 12.61 2.01 12.51
CA ASN A 103 12.97 0.59 12.51
C ASN A 103 11.88 -0.21 13.22
N HIS A 104 10.96 -0.75 12.46
CA HIS A 104 9.85 -1.55 12.96
C HIS A 104 9.95 -2.96 12.37
N PRO A 105 10.50 -3.94 13.13
CA PRO A 105 10.68 -5.29 12.62
C PRO A 105 9.34 -5.98 12.34
N PHE A 106 9.39 -7.03 11.53
CA PHE A 106 8.25 -7.93 11.36
C PHE A 106 7.64 -8.34 12.72
N PRO A 107 6.31 -8.34 12.87
CA PRO A 107 5.28 -8.19 11.83
C PRO A 107 4.63 -6.78 11.75
N ALA A 108 5.30 -5.71 12.20
CA ALA A 108 4.69 -4.38 12.32
C ALA A 108 4.01 -3.90 11.01
N GLY A 109 4.72 -3.89 9.89
CA GLY A 109 4.16 -3.48 8.59
C GLY A 109 3.01 -4.38 8.13
N LEU A 110 3.10 -5.68 8.35
CA LEU A 110 2.01 -6.62 8.05
C LEU A 110 0.75 -6.34 8.87
N ASN A 111 0.92 -6.01 10.15
CA ASN A 111 -0.19 -5.64 11.04
C ASN A 111 -0.87 -4.35 10.58
N ASP A 112 -0.08 -3.37 10.11
CA ASP A 112 -0.60 -2.12 9.59
C ASP A 112 -1.39 -2.34 8.29
N CYS A 113 -0.87 -3.15 7.36
CA CYS A 113 -1.57 -3.52 6.13
C CYS A 113 -2.88 -4.25 6.42
N ALA A 114 -2.90 -5.18 7.36
CA ALA A 114 -4.11 -5.87 7.79
C ALA A 114 -5.14 -4.91 8.41
N SER A 115 -4.68 -3.95 9.22
CA SER A 115 -5.56 -2.94 9.84
C SER A 115 -6.17 -2.01 8.81
N GLY A 116 -5.37 -1.52 7.86
CA GLY A 116 -5.83 -0.65 6.78
C GLY A 116 -6.84 -1.34 5.86
N LEU A 117 -6.63 -2.62 5.54
CA LEU A 117 -7.56 -3.40 4.74
C LEU A 117 -8.89 -3.63 5.48
N LYS A 118 -8.84 -4.04 6.75
CA LYS A 118 -10.04 -4.24 7.58
C LYS A 118 -10.86 -2.94 7.67
N TRP A 119 -10.20 -1.81 7.94
CA TRP A 119 -10.84 -0.51 7.97
C TRP A 119 -11.50 -0.16 6.62
N THR A 120 -10.82 -0.41 5.52
CA THR A 120 -11.38 -0.17 4.17
C THR A 120 -12.65 -0.99 3.95
N HIS A 121 -12.65 -2.26 4.34
CA HIS A 121 -13.83 -3.12 4.24
C HIS A 121 -14.98 -2.62 5.15
N GLU A 122 -14.69 -2.24 6.38
CA GLU A 122 -15.68 -1.74 7.35
C GLU A 122 -16.32 -0.41 6.90
N ASN A 123 -15.56 0.40 6.12
CA ASN A 123 -16.01 1.68 5.60
C ASN A 123 -16.47 1.60 4.12
N ARG A 124 -16.70 0.39 3.58
CA ARG A 124 -17.02 0.18 2.16
C ARG A 124 -18.24 0.95 1.68
N GLU A 125 -19.24 1.12 2.53
CA GLU A 125 -20.46 1.90 2.21
C GLU A 125 -20.14 3.39 2.12
N ALA A 126 -19.44 3.95 3.11
CA ALA A 126 -19.06 5.37 3.12
C ALA A 126 -18.09 5.72 1.98
N LEU A 127 -17.22 4.79 1.59
CA LEU A 127 -16.31 4.93 0.46
C LEU A 127 -16.97 4.61 -0.89
N ASN A 128 -18.18 4.09 -0.88
CA ASN A 128 -18.94 3.64 -2.05
C ASN A 128 -18.16 2.57 -2.86
N ILE A 129 -17.76 1.50 -2.18
CA ILE A 129 -16.91 0.41 -2.71
C ILE A 129 -17.75 -0.85 -2.98
N SER A 130 -17.59 -1.45 -4.18
CA SER A 130 -18.23 -2.71 -4.57
C SER A 130 -17.38 -3.95 -4.25
N SER A 131 -16.07 -3.86 -4.47
CA SER A 131 -15.13 -4.97 -4.26
C SER A 131 -13.77 -4.43 -3.83
N ILE A 132 -12.94 -5.26 -3.19
CA ILE A 132 -11.62 -4.91 -2.68
C ILE A 132 -10.56 -5.84 -3.26
N VAL A 133 -9.62 -5.25 -4.01
CA VAL A 133 -8.42 -5.94 -4.49
C VAL A 133 -7.21 -5.38 -3.72
N LEU A 134 -6.47 -6.27 -3.08
CA LEU A 134 -5.22 -5.90 -2.42
C LEU A 134 -4.09 -5.93 -3.46
N SER A 135 -3.36 -4.84 -3.59
CA SER A 135 -2.32 -4.71 -4.61
C SER A 135 -1.07 -4.02 -4.08
N GLY A 136 0.08 -4.44 -4.59
CA GLY A 136 1.35 -3.78 -4.31
C GLY A 136 2.47 -4.30 -5.19
N GLU A 137 3.54 -3.55 -5.28
CA GLU A 137 4.73 -3.88 -6.06
C GLU A 137 5.92 -4.22 -5.17
N SER A 138 6.77 -5.14 -5.59
CA SER A 138 8.02 -5.53 -4.89
C SER A 138 7.75 -5.93 -3.42
N GLY A 139 8.28 -5.19 -2.44
CA GLY A 139 7.98 -5.38 -1.01
C GLY A 139 6.49 -5.24 -0.68
N GLY A 140 5.79 -4.32 -1.33
CA GLY A 140 4.34 -4.18 -1.22
C GLY A 140 3.59 -5.37 -1.81
N GLY A 141 4.11 -5.95 -2.91
CA GLY A 141 3.59 -7.22 -3.45
C GLY A 141 3.73 -8.38 -2.46
N ASN A 142 4.86 -8.44 -1.73
CA ASN A 142 5.02 -9.37 -0.61
C ASN A 142 3.96 -9.14 0.47
N LEU A 143 3.79 -7.89 0.92
CA LEU A 143 2.82 -7.53 1.95
C LEU A 143 1.38 -7.83 1.51
N SER A 144 1.05 -7.64 0.23
CA SER A 144 -0.26 -8.02 -0.31
C SER A 144 -0.53 -9.51 -0.17
N ILE A 145 0.44 -10.35 -0.53
CA ILE A 145 0.34 -11.82 -0.37
C ILE A 145 0.29 -12.18 1.12
N ALA A 146 1.20 -11.63 1.93
CA ALA A 146 1.29 -11.92 3.36
C ALA A 146 0.02 -11.53 4.12
N THR A 147 -0.58 -10.37 3.79
CA THR A 147 -1.86 -9.91 4.37
C THR A 147 -3.00 -10.87 3.99
N THR A 148 -3.02 -11.35 2.76
CA THR A 148 -4.03 -12.33 2.31
C THR A 148 -3.87 -13.67 3.04
N LEU A 149 -2.64 -14.15 3.22
CA LEU A 149 -2.36 -15.36 4.00
C LEU A 149 -2.77 -15.19 5.46
N LYS A 150 -2.48 -14.03 6.07
CA LYS A 150 -2.93 -13.68 7.42
C LYS A 150 -4.46 -13.66 7.49
N ALA A 151 -5.13 -13.08 6.51
CA ALA A 151 -6.59 -13.07 6.42
C ALA A 151 -7.18 -14.49 6.39
N LYS A 152 -6.57 -15.39 5.61
CA LYS A 152 -6.97 -16.79 5.56
C LYS A 152 -6.78 -17.50 6.90
N GLN A 153 -5.63 -17.30 7.54
CA GLN A 153 -5.31 -17.91 8.83
C GLN A 153 -6.21 -17.44 9.97
N GLU A 154 -6.61 -16.17 9.94
CA GLU A 154 -7.42 -15.53 10.97
C GLU A 154 -8.93 -15.53 10.65
N GLY A 155 -9.36 -16.11 9.52
CA GLY A 155 -10.76 -16.31 9.21
C GLY A 155 -11.51 -15.07 8.70
N TRP A 156 -10.81 -14.10 8.05
CA TRP A 156 -11.42 -12.89 7.46
C TRP A 156 -11.03 -12.69 5.99
N LEU A 157 -10.76 -13.79 5.28
CA LEU A 157 -10.42 -13.77 3.84
C LEU A 157 -11.57 -13.24 2.97
N ASP A 158 -12.80 -13.35 3.43
CA ASP A 158 -14.01 -12.84 2.80
C ASP A 158 -14.02 -11.33 2.60
N LYS A 159 -13.13 -10.60 3.27
CA LYS A 159 -12.94 -9.16 3.08
C LYS A 159 -12.09 -8.80 1.85
N ILE A 160 -11.54 -9.78 1.15
CA ILE A 160 -10.63 -9.62 0.01
C ILE A 160 -11.23 -10.33 -1.20
N ASP A 161 -11.57 -9.57 -2.24
CA ASP A 161 -12.11 -10.13 -3.49
C ASP A 161 -11.02 -10.57 -4.46
N GLY A 162 -9.81 -10.03 -4.34
CA GLY A 162 -8.68 -10.39 -5.19
C GLY A 162 -7.34 -9.85 -4.71
N VAL A 163 -6.26 -10.40 -5.27
CA VAL A 163 -4.89 -9.96 -5.02
C VAL A 163 -4.17 -9.76 -6.34
N TYR A 164 -3.52 -8.61 -6.50
CA TYR A 164 -2.65 -8.31 -7.62
C TYR A 164 -1.26 -7.92 -7.13
N ALA A 165 -0.36 -8.89 -6.98
CA ALA A 165 1.01 -8.68 -6.54
C ALA A 165 1.93 -8.48 -7.74
N MET A 166 2.46 -7.27 -7.92
CA MET A 166 3.39 -6.94 -9.00
C MET A 166 4.82 -7.25 -8.58
N CYS A 167 5.52 -8.08 -9.37
CA CYS A 167 6.92 -8.48 -9.13
C CYS A 167 7.26 -8.63 -7.63
N PRO A 168 6.52 -9.46 -6.86
CA PRO A 168 6.61 -9.49 -5.41
C PRO A 168 7.99 -9.98 -4.96
N TYR A 169 8.53 -9.36 -3.92
CA TYR A 169 9.75 -9.82 -3.25
C TYR A 169 9.38 -10.93 -2.26
N ILE A 170 9.51 -12.19 -2.66
CA ILE A 170 8.99 -13.33 -1.89
C ILE A 170 10.02 -14.39 -1.49
N SER A 171 11.25 -14.31 -1.99
CA SER A 171 12.25 -15.31 -1.66
C SER A 171 12.92 -15.03 -0.30
N GLY A 172 12.90 -16.01 0.59
CA GLY A 172 13.71 -16.02 1.81
C GLY A 172 15.17 -16.48 1.58
N ALA A 173 15.50 -16.91 0.36
CA ALA A 173 16.79 -17.51 0.04
C ALA A 173 17.93 -16.50 -0.23
N TYR A 174 17.63 -15.22 -0.32
CA TYR A 174 18.61 -14.16 -0.64
C TYR A 174 19.75 -14.03 0.39
N GLN A 175 19.57 -14.55 1.60
CA GLN A 175 20.59 -14.53 2.65
C GLN A 175 21.30 -15.87 2.81
N ASN A 176 20.89 -16.88 2.07
CA ASN A 176 21.52 -18.19 2.15
C ASN A 176 22.82 -18.20 1.36
N PRO A 177 23.88 -18.89 1.84
CA PRO A 177 25.08 -19.12 1.07
C PRO A 177 24.75 -19.79 -0.27
N PRO A 178 25.55 -19.55 -1.34
CA PRO A 178 25.28 -20.10 -2.68
C PRO A 178 25.07 -21.62 -2.69
N GLU A 179 25.74 -22.37 -1.82
CA GLU A 179 25.62 -23.82 -1.65
C GLU A 179 24.26 -24.29 -1.12
N GLN A 180 23.43 -23.37 -0.59
CA GLN A 180 22.07 -23.64 -0.11
C GLN A 180 20.99 -23.23 -1.12
N LEU A 181 21.38 -22.68 -2.25
CA LEU A 181 20.47 -22.22 -3.30
C LEU A 181 20.26 -23.25 -4.42
N VAL A 182 20.75 -24.46 -4.25
CA VAL A 182 20.67 -25.56 -5.23
C VAL A 182 19.51 -26.49 -4.92
#